data_fc9d699e6fa11eaed89498a994588c86
#
_entry.id   fc9d699e6fa11eaed89498a994588c86
#
_cell.length_a   1.000
_cell.length_b   1.000
_cell.length_c   1.000
_cell.angle_alpha   90.00
_cell.angle_beta   90.00
_cell.angle_gamma   90.00
#
_symmetry.space_group_name_H-M   'P 1'
#
loop_
_entity.id
_entity.type
_entity.pdbx_description
1 polymer ?
#
loop_
_entity_poly.entity_id
_entity_poly.type
_entity_poly.pdbx_seq_one_letter_code
_entity_poly.pdbx_strand_id
1 'polypeptide(L)'
;MEHWKKISFLPRQELRELQNRLLRDFISRQLYPFSPYYRKLFDRHKIKPRYIRTVEDLKLIPFTRKEDFMPSDDFPNRFRDFILQPDEALIKKYWPKNKLIYLALLKILKGHEEVKDRLNKEYRPIFLTATTGTTKQPVSFLYTKFDIDNLHISGYRLLDVFGVKQDSRAVNLFPYAPHLAFWQTVFAAFSHNVFMLSTGGGKVMGTQGNIEAILKVKPDIVIGVPGYLYHLVRSAKEMSKDFSFIKKVILGASAVPPGFKEKLSAMLTEMGAVGVQVFGTYGFTEAKCAWGECPTDIGISSGYHSYPDKEIFEVIDPETGEAKGEGEDGELVYTSIDSRGSSVLRYRTGDLVKGGIVYSPCPYCRRSGPRVSSTIYRASNIKNLQLSKVKGTLVNLNTFGTILEAEKGIEEWQVEIKKKDDDPFEVDELVLYLSLSPNIDQQNLKRSLSDKILSLTELTPNEIV
;
A
#
# COMPACT_ATOMS: atom_id res chain seq x y z
N MET A 1 -19.12 11.48 3.56
CA MET A 1 -19.86 10.70 2.54
C MET A 1 -20.38 11.57 1.40
N GLU A 2 -21.15 12.61 1.65
CA GLU A 2 -21.64 13.53 0.62
C GLU A 2 -20.54 14.19 -0.22
N HIS A 3 -19.47 14.62 0.44
CA HIS A 3 -18.31 15.22 -0.24
C HIS A 3 -17.67 14.26 -1.26
N TRP A 4 -17.48 12.98 -0.90
CA TRP A 4 -16.97 11.97 -1.83
C TRP A 4 -17.88 11.74 -3.02
N LYS A 5 -19.21 11.58 -2.78
CA LYS A 5 -20.18 11.44 -3.86
C LYS A 5 -20.13 12.61 -4.84
N LYS A 6 -20.02 13.84 -4.32
CA LYS A 6 -19.88 15.03 -5.15
C LYS A 6 -18.59 15.00 -5.98
N ILE A 7 -17.44 14.79 -5.35
CA ILE A 7 -16.13 14.81 -6.02
C ILE A 7 -16.02 13.70 -7.07
N SER A 8 -16.55 12.52 -6.80
CA SER A 8 -16.45 11.36 -7.69
C SER A 8 -17.04 11.60 -9.09
N PHE A 9 -17.91 12.59 -9.26
CA PHE A 9 -18.62 12.86 -10.51
C PHE A 9 -18.42 14.29 -11.02
N LEU A 10 -17.47 15.05 -10.46
CA LEU A 10 -17.12 16.38 -10.96
C LEU A 10 -16.53 16.29 -12.37
N PRO A 11 -16.79 17.26 -13.24
CA PRO A 11 -16.11 17.38 -14.53
C PRO A 11 -14.58 17.44 -14.36
N ARG A 12 -13.83 16.93 -15.35
CA ARG A 12 -12.35 16.90 -15.34
C ARG A 12 -11.74 18.27 -15.01
N GLN A 13 -12.27 19.33 -15.59
CA GLN A 13 -11.78 20.68 -15.35
C GLN A 13 -11.95 21.09 -13.89
N GLU A 14 -13.12 20.86 -13.29
CA GLU A 14 -13.37 21.20 -11.88
C GLU A 14 -12.51 20.36 -10.94
N LEU A 15 -12.27 19.09 -11.26
CA LEU A 15 -11.31 18.25 -10.51
C LEU A 15 -9.89 18.80 -10.58
N ARG A 16 -9.44 19.27 -11.76
CA ARG A 16 -8.12 19.87 -11.92
C ARG A 16 -8.01 21.18 -11.14
N GLU A 17 -9.02 22.02 -11.16
CA GLU A 17 -9.06 23.25 -10.37
C GLU A 17 -9.03 22.97 -8.86
N LEU A 18 -9.77 21.94 -8.42
CA LEU A 18 -9.73 21.47 -7.03
C LEU A 18 -8.32 21.01 -6.65
N GLN A 19 -7.68 20.16 -7.45
CA GLN A 19 -6.31 19.70 -7.21
C GLN A 19 -5.32 20.86 -7.17
N ASN A 20 -5.41 21.80 -8.10
CA ASN A 20 -4.54 22.99 -8.15
C ASN A 20 -4.67 23.83 -6.87
N ARG A 21 -5.89 24.02 -6.38
CA ARG A 21 -6.13 24.77 -5.13
C ARG A 21 -5.56 24.02 -3.93
N LEU A 22 -5.84 22.71 -3.79
CA LEU A 22 -5.38 21.91 -2.67
C LEU A 22 -3.86 21.77 -2.65
N LEU A 23 -3.24 21.57 -3.83
CA LEU A 23 -1.78 21.51 -3.97
C LEU A 23 -1.11 22.80 -3.48
N ARG A 24 -1.59 23.98 -3.94
CA ARG A 24 -1.06 25.27 -3.48
C ARG A 24 -1.18 25.46 -1.98
N ASP A 25 -2.35 25.14 -1.42
CA ASP A 25 -2.61 25.29 0.00
C ASP A 25 -1.75 24.31 0.81
N PHE A 26 -1.62 23.08 0.36
CA PHE A 26 -0.78 22.10 1.03
C PHE A 26 0.70 22.48 1.00
N ILE A 27 1.25 22.82 -0.17
CA ILE A 27 2.66 23.20 -0.29
C ILE A 27 2.97 24.47 0.50
N SER A 28 2.15 25.51 0.35
CA SER A 28 2.48 26.81 0.94
C SER A 28 2.18 26.93 2.43
N ARG A 29 1.17 26.23 2.94
CA ARG A 29 0.68 26.36 4.32
C ARG A 29 0.99 25.19 5.23
N GLN A 30 1.41 24.04 4.66
CA GLN A 30 1.66 22.82 5.40
C GLN A 30 3.06 22.27 5.12
N LEU A 31 3.34 21.84 3.90
CA LEU A 31 4.54 21.08 3.58
C LEU A 31 5.82 21.91 3.72
N TYR A 32 5.94 23.01 2.98
CA TYR A 32 7.13 23.85 3.02
C TYR A 32 7.38 24.45 4.41
N PRO A 33 6.36 24.99 5.13
CA PRO A 33 6.59 25.52 6.47
C PRO A 33 7.03 24.46 7.48
N PHE A 34 6.46 23.25 7.44
CA PHE A 34 6.51 22.33 8.57
C PHE A 34 7.30 21.06 8.32
N SER A 35 7.62 20.66 7.06
CA SER A 35 8.51 19.56 6.79
C SER A 35 9.95 20.03 6.70
N PRO A 36 10.85 19.61 7.62
CA PRO A 36 12.27 19.97 7.54
C PRO A 36 12.91 19.51 6.23
N TYR A 37 12.57 18.33 5.73
CA TYR A 37 13.10 17.80 4.47
C TYR A 37 12.71 18.68 3.28
N TYR A 38 11.41 18.94 3.08
CA TYR A 38 10.94 19.68 1.92
C TYR A 38 11.33 21.17 1.97
N ARG A 39 11.40 21.76 3.16
CA ARG A 39 11.92 23.12 3.29
C ARG A 39 13.37 23.21 2.81
N LYS A 40 14.25 22.29 3.29
CA LYS A 40 15.64 22.22 2.83
C LYS A 40 15.74 21.95 1.33
N LEU A 41 14.88 21.06 0.78
CA LEU A 41 14.84 20.74 -0.65
C LEU A 41 14.49 21.99 -1.48
N PHE A 42 13.42 22.68 -1.12
CA PHE A 42 12.97 23.90 -1.81
C PHE A 42 14.01 25.02 -1.75
N ASP A 43 14.58 25.25 -0.58
CA ASP A 43 15.60 26.29 -0.39
C ASP A 43 16.87 25.98 -1.20
N ARG A 44 17.35 24.74 -1.19
CA ARG A 44 18.51 24.28 -1.97
C ARG A 44 18.32 24.49 -3.47
N HIS A 45 17.14 24.19 -3.99
CA HIS A 45 16.80 24.34 -5.40
C HIS A 45 16.23 25.71 -5.75
N LYS A 46 16.20 26.66 -4.79
CA LYS A 46 15.66 28.03 -4.96
C LYS A 46 14.19 28.05 -5.45
N ILE A 47 13.43 27.00 -5.11
CA ILE A 47 12.01 26.89 -5.44
C ILE A 47 11.20 27.64 -4.39
N LYS A 48 10.41 28.62 -4.83
CA LYS A 48 9.50 29.32 -3.92
C LYS A 48 8.10 28.70 -3.99
N PRO A 49 7.44 28.39 -2.86
CA PRO A 49 6.11 27.78 -2.83
C PRO A 49 5.09 28.48 -3.72
N ARG A 50 5.17 29.80 -3.86
CA ARG A 50 4.29 30.61 -4.72
C ARG A 50 4.40 30.33 -6.23
N TYR A 51 5.45 29.63 -6.68
CA TYR A 51 5.61 29.24 -8.07
C TYR A 51 4.86 27.96 -8.42
N ILE A 52 4.50 27.16 -7.41
CA ILE A 52 3.72 25.95 -7.60
C ILE A 52 2.24 26.32 -7.51
N ARG A 53 1.62 26.56 -8.64
CA ARG A 53 0.23 27.03 -8.76
C ARG A 53 -0.71 25.97 -9.31
N THR A 54 -0.19 25.09 -10.14
CA THR A 54 -0.93 24.04 -10.83
C THR A 54 -0.21 22.70 -10.69
N VAL A 55 -0.91 21.62 -11.03
CA VAL A 55 -0.33 20.27 -11.04
C VAL A 55 0.85 20.18 -12.00
N GLU A 56 0.80 20.92 -13.11
CA GLU A 56 1.87 20.97 -14.12
C GLU A 56 3.17 21.59 -13.57
N ASP A 57 3.08 22.41 -12.54
CA ASP A 57 4.26 23.02 -11.90
C ASP A 57 5.00 22.03 -10.99
N LEU A 58 4.43 20.85 -10.71
CA LEU A 58 5.13 19.79 -9.96
C LEU A 58 6.47 19.43 -10.60
N LYS A 59 6.60 19.53 -11.93
CA LYS A 59 7.86 19.30 -12.65
C LYS A 59 9.04 20.16 -12.17
N LEU A 60 8.77 21.29 -11.52
CA LEU A 60 9.80 22.16 -10.94
C LEU A 60 10.40 21.58 -9.67
N ILE A 61 9.75 20.60 -9.05
CA ILE A 61 10.15 20.00 -7.77
C ILE A 61 10.93 18.72 -8.07
N PRO A 62 12.13 18.54 -7.51
CA PRO A 62 12.87 17.28 -7.63
C PRO A 62 12.06 16.08 -7.12
N PHE A 63 12.34 14.91 -7.67
CA PHE A 63 11.74 13.67 -7.19
C PHE A 63 12.21 13.32 -5.79
N THR A 64 11.30 12.81 -4.99
CA THR A 64 11.61 12.08 -3.76
C THR A 64 11.73 10.59 -4.07
N ARG A 65 12.69 9.92 -3.45
CA ARG A 65 12.97 8.49 -3.64
C ARG A 65 12.99 7.78 -2.28
N LYS A 66 12.96 6.46 -2.30
CA LYS A 66 13.02 5.65 -1.08
C LYS A 66 14.30 5.91 -0.29
N GLU A 67 15.41 6.10 -0.96
CA GLU A 67 16.73 6.39 -0.38
C GLU A 67 16.74 7.67 0.45
N ASP A 68 15.88 8.65 0.11
CA ASP A 68 15.76 9.91 0.85
C ASP A 68 15.21 9.73 2.28
N PHE A 69 14.53 8.63 2.56
CA PHE A 69 14.00 8.28 3.88
C PHE A 69 14.98 7.45 4.70
N MET A 70 15.99 6.85 4.05
CA MET A 70 16.89 5.93 4.73
C MET A 70 17.79 6.67 5.71
N PRO A 71 18.04 6.07 6.88
CA PRO A 71 19.00 6.63 7.82
C PRO A 71 20.42 6.65 7.21
N SER A 72 21.19 7.64 7.59
CA SER A 72 22.63 7.73 7.34
C SER A 72 23.34 8.07 8.64
N ASP A 73 24.67 7.96 8.66
CA ASP A 73 25.47 8.28 9.86
C ASP A 73 25.20 9.72 10.32
N ASP A 74 25.08 10.68 9.39
CA ASP A 74 24.78 12.08 9.69
C ASP A 74 23.30 12.32 10.07
N PHE A 75 22.38 11.44 9.64
CA PHE A 75 20.93 11.58 9.82
C PHE A 75 20.27 10.25 10.22
N PRO A 76 20.50 9.73 11.42
CA PRO A 76 20.01 8.41 11.84
C PRO A 76 18.48 8.32 11.93
N ASN A 77 17.80 9.45 12.04
CA ASN A 77 16.33 9.53 12.12
C ASN A 77 15.72 10.29 10.92
N ARG A 78 16.32 10.16 9.74
CA ARG A 78 15.94 10.94 8.54
C ARG A 78 14.46 10.87 8.19
N PHE A 79 13.80 9.76 8.42
CA PHE A 79 12.35 9.60 8.21
C PHE A 79 11.50 10.62 8.99
N ARG A 80 12.02 11.17 10.10
CA ARG A 80 11.34 12.22 10.88
C ARG A 80 11.29 13.56 10.17
N ASP A 81 12.23 13.85 9.27
CA ASP A 81 12.28 15.12 8.52
C ASP A 81 11.11 15.26 7.53
N PHE A 82 10.45 14.15 7.20
CA PHE A 82 9.27 14.12 6.34
C PHE A 82 7.94 14.38 7.08
N ILE A 83 7.96 14.39 8.42
CA ILE A 83 6.80 14.69 9.25
C ILE A 83 6.61 16.21 9.28
N LEU A 84 5.35 16.66 9.28
CA LEU A 84 5.04 18.06 9.50
C LEU A 84 5.20 18.41 10.99
N GLN A 85 6.12 19.34 11.28
CA GLN A 85 6.53 19.72 12.63
C GLN A 85 6.29 21.22 12.84
N PRO A 86 5.04 21.66 13.04
CA PRO A 86 4.77 23.07 13.31
C PRO A 86 5.23 23.46 14.70
N ASP A 87 5.92 24.60 14.77
CA ASP A 87 6.19 25.33 16.01
C ASP A 87 5.47 26.70 16.02
N GLU A 88 5.46 27.37 17.14
CA GLU A 88 4.75 28.64 17.28
C GLU A 88 5.30 29.73 16.32
N ALA A 89 6.58 29.78 16.10
CA ALA A 89 7.22 30.77 15.19
C ALA A 89 6.84 30.52 13.74
N LEU A 90 6.89 29.25 13.31
CA LEU A 90 6.50 28.83 11.95
C LEU A 90 4.99 29.04 11.73
N ILE A 91 4.16 28.72 12.71
CA ILE A 91 2.72 28.96 12.64
C ILE A 91 2.45 30.46 12.43
N LYS A 92 3.03 31.31 13.27
CA LYS A 92 2.87 32.79 13.14
C LYS A 92 3.35 33.32 11.80
N LYS A 93 4.44 32.77 11.27
CA LYS A 93 5.05 33.23 10.01
C LYS A 93 4.25 32.82 8.77
N TYR A 94 3.71 31.59 8.73
CA TYR A 94 3.19 31.01 7.50
C TYR A 94 1.67 30.84 7.45
N TRP A 95 0.98 30.82 8.60
CA TRP A 95 -0.47 30.68 8.57
C TRP A 95 -1.17 32.01 8.27
N PRO A 96 -2.33 31.95 7.57
CA PRO A 96 -3.07 33.14 7.24
C PRO A 96 -3.68 33.76 8.52
N LYS A 97 -3.82 35.08 8.49
CA LYS A 97 -4.29 35.88 9.66
C LYS A 97 -5.61 35.39 10.26
N ASN A 98 -6.57 34.98 9.43
CA ASN A 98 -7.85 34.43 9.91
C ASN A 98 -7.67 33.17 10.75
N LYS A 99 -6.76 32.27 10.37
CA LYS A 99 -6.45 31.06 11.15
C LYS A 99 -5.76 31.38 12.46
N LEU A 100 -4.86 32.37 12.45
CA LEU A 100 -4.20 32.86 13.67
C LEU A 100 -5.19 33.52 14.64
N ILE A 101 -6.10 34.36 14.13
CA ILE A 101 -7.18 34.98 14.91
C ILE A 101 -8.08 33.89 15.53
N TYR A 102 -8.46 32.88 14.75
CA TYR A 102 -9.24 31.75 15.25
C TYR A 102 -8.54 31.03 16.43
N LEU A 103 -7.22 30.75 16.31
CA LEU A 103 -6.46 30.14 17.40
C LEU A 103 -6.35 31.05 18.63
N ALA A 104 -6.20 32.36 18.42
CA ALA A 104 -6.17 33.33 19.51
C ALA A 104 -7.51 33.38 20.25
N LEU A 105 -8.63 33.43 19.53
CA LEU A 105 -9.97 33.38 20.12
C LEU A 105 -10.22 32.05 20.84
N LEU A 106 -9.80 30.93 20.24
CA LEU A 106 -9.90 29.61 20.89
C LEU A 106 -9.11 29.58 22.20
N LYS A 107 -7.90 30.16 22.21
CA LYS A 107 -7.05 30.24 23.42
C LYS A 107 -7.71 31.07 24.50
N ILE A 108 -8.40 32.18 24.17
CA ILE A 108 -9.11 33.01 25.09
C ILE A 108 -10.35 32.30 25.64
N LEU A 109 -11.14 31.63 24.76
CA LEU A 109 -12.42 31.04 25.16
C LEU A 109 -12.27 29.68 25.85
N LYS A 110 -11.28 28.87 25.47
CA LYS A 110 -11.12 27.48 25.91
C LYS A 110 -9.77 27.16 26.58
N GLY A 111 -8.89 28.16 26.67
CA GLY A 111 -7.56 28.01 27.27
C GLY A 111 -6.47 27.52 26.33
N HIS A 112 -5.23 27.53 26.84
CA HIS A 112 -4.04 27.17 26.09
C HIS A 112 -3.98 25.67 25.75
N GLU A 113 -4.41 24.82 26.66
CA GLU A 113 -4.38 23.36 26.52
C GLU A 113 -5.28 22.88 25.37
N GLU A 114 -6.44 23.50 25.14
CA GLU A 114 -7.32 23.16 24.00
C GLU A 114 -6.61 23.43 22.65
N VAL A 115 -5.87 24.54 22.53
CA VAL A 115 -5.11 24.85 21.31
C VAL A 115 -4.00 23.83 21.11
N LYS A 116 -3.27 23.48 22.17
CA LYS A 116 -2.22 22.47 22.16
C LYS A 116 -2.76 21.08 21.80
N ASP A 117 -3.89 20.69 22.36
CA ASP A 117 -4.53 19.39 22.07
C ASP A 117 -4.98 19.31 20.61
N ARG A 118 -5.54 20.37 20.04
CA ARG A 118 -5.87 20.43 18.60
C ARG A 118 -4.65 20.31 17.70
N LEU A 119 -3.57 21.01 18.02
CA LEU A 119 -2.31 20.90 17.27
C LEU A 119 -1.72 19.50 17.40
N ASN A 120 -1.77 18.91 18.61
CA ASN A 120 -1.32 17.53 18.82
C ASN A 120 -2.16 16.53 18.02
N LYS A 121 -3.47 16.65 17.99
CA LYS A 121 -4.35 15.79 17.17
C LYS A 121 -4.03 15.89 15.68
N GLU A 122 -3.69 17.09 15.20
CA GLU A 122 -3.36 17.29 13.79
C GLU A 122 -1.93 16.84 13.42
N TYR A 123 -0.94 17.05 14.31
CA TYR A 123 0.50 16.91 13.91
C TYR A 123 1.29 15.90 14.74
N ARG A 124 0.82 15.43 15.89
CA ARG A 124 1.55 14.46 16.70
C ARG A 124 1.40 13.06 16.10
N PRO A 125 2.51 12.38 15.73
CA PRO A 125 2.46 10.99 15.29
C PRO A 125 1.98 10.05 16.41
N ILE A 126 1.04 9.15 16.06
CA ILE A 126 0.44 8.18 16.99
C ILE A 126 0.44 6.75 16.45
N PHE A 127 0.73 6.56 15.16
CA PHE A 127 0.72 5.24 14.52
C PHE A 127 1.84 5.14 13.48
N LEU A 128 2.29 3.92 13.20
CA LEU A 128 3.38 3.64 12.29
C LEU A 128 3.04 2.43 11.41
N THR A 129 3.35 2.55 10.12
CA THR A 129 3.52 1.40 9.23
C THR A 129 4.93 1.39 8.66
N ALA A 130 5.40 0.21 8.25
CA ALA A 130 6.72 0.05 7.65
C ALA A 130 6.62 -0.63 6.29
N THR A 131 7.56 -0.31 5.41
CA THR A 131 7.69 -1.05 4.15
C THR A 131 8.20 -2.45 4.43
N THR A 132 7.77 -3.44 3.64
CA THR A 132 8.44 -4.74 3.57
C THR A 132 9.82 -4.50 2.96
N GLY A 133 10.87 -4.67 3.76
CA GLY A 133 12.23 -4.29 3.35
C GLY A 133 12.71 -5.02 2.10
N THR A 134 12.80 -4.30 0.98
CA THR A 134 13.60 -4.73 -0.20
C THR A 134 15.05 -4.34 -0.05
N THR A 135 15.34 -3.49 0.92
CA THR A 135 16.66 -3.01 1.34
C THR A 135 16.89 -3.48 2.77
N LYS A 136 18.15 -3.53 3.20
CA LYS A 136 18.56 -4.05 4.53
C LYS A 136 17.78 -3.48 5.73
N GLN A 137 17.04 -2.38 5.57
CA GLN A 137 16.22 -1.79 6.62
C GLN A 137 14.83 -1.36 6.11
N PRO A 138 13.74 -1.70 6.85
CA PRO A 138 12.39 -1.18 6.58
C PRO A 138 12.35 0.33 6.77
N VAL A 139 11.63 1.04 5.90
CA VAL A 139 11.37 2.47 6.07
C VAL A 139 10.04 2.66 6.79
N SER A 140 10.07 3.48 7.84
CA SER A 140 8.90 3.76 8.69
C SER A 140 8.14 4.98 8.18
N PHE A 141 6.82 4.85 8.11
CA PHE A 141 5.88 5.93 7.79
C PHE A 141 4.95 6.18 8.97
N LEU A 142 4.92 7.42 9.41
CA LEU A 142 4.21 7.84 10.61
C LEU A 142 2.89 8.51 10.26
N TYR A 143 1.90 8.26 11.09
CA TYR A 143 0.54 8.77 10.97
C TYR A 143 0.19 9.59 12.20
N THR A 144 -0.39 10.74 11.99
CA THR A 144 -1.07 11.52 13.03
C THR A 144 -2.54 11.08 13.14
N LYS A 145 -3.27 11.63 14.10
CA LYS A 145 -4.73 11.41 14.14
C LYS A 145 -5.42 11.86 12.86
N PHE A 146 -4.95 12.98 12.27
CA PHE A 146 -5.41 13.45 10.97
C PHE A 146 -5.21 12.43 9.86
N ASP A 147 -4.03 11.78 9.80
CA ASP A 147 -3.76 10.73 8.81
C ASP A 147 -4.59 9.47 9.06
N ILE A 148 -4.88 9.12 10.31
CA ILE A 148 -5.80 8.01 10.64
C ILE A 148 -7.22 8.33 10.18
N ASP A 149 -7.69 9.55 10.35
CA ASP A 149 -8.99 9.97 9.82
C ASP A 149 -9.03 9.90 8.29
N ASN A 150 -7.93 10.27 7.62
CA ASN A 150 -7.78 10.09 6.18
C ASN A 150 -7.75 8.62 5.77
N LEU A 151 -7.16 7.74 6.58
CA LEU A 151 -7.16 6.29 6.33
C LEU A 151 -8.59 5.72 6.43
N HIS A 152 -9.41 6.19 7.37
CA HIS A 152 -10.84 5.89 7.42
C HIS A 152 -11.59 6.39 6.19
N ILE A 153 -11.34 7.64 5.77
CA ILE A 153 -11.99 8.23 4.60
C ILE A 153 -11.62 7.45 3.32
N SER A 154 -10.34 7.15 3.11
CA SER A 154 -9.89 6.37 1.94
C SER A 154 -10.42 4.93 1.99
N GLY A 155 -10.50 4.33 3.18
CA GLY A 155 -11.11 3.02 3.39
C GLY A 155 -12.60 3.00 3.03
N TYR A 156 -13.37 3.99 3.46
CA TYR A 156 -14.75 4.16 3.06
C TYR A 156 -14.90 4.25 1.53
N ARG A 157 -14.08 5.08 0.89
CA ARG A 157 -14.10 5.27 -0.57
C ARG A 157 -13.74 4.00 -1.33
N LEU A 158 -12.77 3.25 -0.81
CA LEU A 158 -12.35 1.98 -1.38
C LEU A 158 -13.50 0.96 -1.39
N LEU A 159 -14.20 0.81 -0.28
CA LEU A 159 -15.35 -0.08 -0.18
C LEU A 159 -16.55 0.41 -1.03
N ASP A 160 -16.76 1.73 -1.12
CA ASP A 160 -17.77 2.34 -2.00
C ASP A 160 -17.45 2.09 -3.49
N VAL A 161 -16.17 2.15 -3.88
CA VAL A 161 -15.74 1.79 -5.25
C VAL A 161 -16.02 0.33 -5.56
N PHE A 162 -15.78 -0.60 -4.63
CA PHE A 162 -16.13 -2.02 -4.80
C PHE A 162 -17.65 -2.30 -4.76
N GLY A 163 -18.47 -1.32 -4.44
CA GLY A 163 -19.90 -1.52 -4.24
C GLY A 163 -20.22 -2.43 -3.05
N VAL A 164 -19.45 -2.31 -1.96
CA VAL A 164 -19.69 -3.03 -0.71
C VAL A 164 -20.84 -2.37 0.03
N LYS A 165 -21.74 -3.18 0.60
CA LYS A 165 -22.87 -2.72 1.41
C LYS A 165 -22.51 -2.69 2.89
N GLN A 166 -23.21 -1.87 3.68
CA GLN A 166 -22.96 -1.75 5.12
C GLN A 166 -23.32 -3.02 5.92
N ASP A 167 -24.27 -3.81 5.41
CA ASP A 167 -24.68 -5.08 6.00
C ASP A 167 -23.80 -6.26 5.61
N SER A 168 -22.75 -6.03 4.82
CA SER A 168 -21.80 -7.04 4.39
C SER A 168 -20.98 -7.60 5.55
N ARG A 169 -20.56 -8.86 5.40
CA ARG A 169 -19.68 -9.57 6.32
C ARG A 169 -18.40 -9.94 5.61
N ALA A 170 -17.27 -9.63 6.22
CA ALA A 170 -15.97 -9.85 5.62
C ALA A 170 -15.06 -10.71 6.50
N VAL A 171 -14.20 -11.49 5.85
CA VAL A 171 -13.03 -12.12 6.49
C VAL A 171 -11.76 -11.55 5.85
N ASN A 172 -10.92 -10.96 6.70
CA ASN A 172 -9.63 -10.41 6.32
C ASN A 172 -8.53 -11.43 6.63
N LEU A 173 -7.88 -11.91 5.57
CA LEU A 173 -6.79 -12.89 5.59
C LEU A 173 -5.42 -12.25 5.39
N PHE A 174 -5.30 -10.93 5.36
CA PHE A 174 -3.98 -10.30 5.32
C PHE A 174 -3.19 -10.63 6.58
N PRO A 175 -1.88 -10.91 6.46
CA PRO A 175 -1.01 -11.12 7.61
C PRO A 175 -1.05 -9.94 8.58
N TYR A 176 -1.13 -10.22 9.87
CA TYR A 176 -0.93 -9.22 10.91
C TYR A 176 0.54 -8.82 10.93
N ALA A 177 0.83 -7.61 10.49
CA ALA A 177 2.16 -7.04 10.42
C ALA A 177 2.07 -5.51 10.41
N PRO A 178 3.17 -4.77 10.62
CA PRO A 178 3.17 -3.31 10.51
C PRO A 178 3.08 -2.81 9.06
N HIS A 179 2.37 -3.55 8.20
CA HIS A 179 2.16 -3.23 6.78
C HIS A 179 0.78 -2.65 6.54
N LEU A 180 0.69 -1.76 5.55
CA LEU A 180 -0.52 -1.02 5.25
C LEU A 180 -1.75 -1.92 5.00
N ALA A 181 -1.59 -3.04 4.26
CA ALA A 181 -2.71 -3.83 3.76
C ALA A 181 -3.66 -4.32 4.87
N PHE A 182 -3.13 -4.87 5.98
CA PHE A 182 -3.93 -5.31 7.12
C PHE A 182 -4.72 -4.14 7.73
N TRP A 183 -4.02 -3.04 8.04
CA TRP A 183 -4.61 -1.88 8.72
C TRP A 183 -5.59 -1.13 7.83
N GLN A 184 -5.26 -0.94 6.54
CA GLN A 184 -6.19 -0.34 5.58
C GLN A 184 -7.52 -1.10 5.54
N THR A 185 -7.48 -2.43 5.54
CA THR A 185 -8.67 -3.29 5.51
C THR A 185 -9.50 -3.13 6.78
N VAL A 186 -8.86 -3.14 7.96
CA VAL A 186 -9.54 -2.98 9.25
C VAL A 186 -10.21 -1.60 9.34
N PHE A 187 -9.47 -0.52 9.02
CA PHE A 187 -10.02 0.83 9.05
C PHE A 187 -11.12 1.05 7.99
N ALA A 188 -11.00 0.40 6.83
CA ALA A 188 -12.05 0.43 5.81
C ALA A 188 -13.36 -0.19 6.32
N ALA A 189 -13.28 -1.36 6.95
CA ALA A 189 -14.45 -2.01 7.52
C ALA A 189 -15.14 -1.15 8.58
N PHE A 190 -14.38 -0.57 9.51
CA PHE A 190 -14.93 0.31 10.55
C PHE A 190 -15.57 1.56 9.96
N SER A 191 -14.97 2.16 8.92
CA SER A 191 -15.51 3.37 8.29
C SER A 191 -16.80 3.14 7.51
N HIS A 192 -17.06 1.91 7.08
CA HIS A 192 -18.21 1.53 6.28
C HIS A 192 -19.25 0.68 7.04
N ASN A 193 -19.03 0.45 8.35
CA ASN A 193 -19.86 -0.38 9.23
C ASN A 193 -19.99 -1.84 8.73
N VAL A 194 -18.93 -2.38 8.11
CA VAL A 194 -18.88 -3.78 7.67
C VAL A 194 -18.46 -4.66 8.83
N PHE A 195 -19.21 -5.73 9.10
CA PHE A 195 -18.75 -6.76 10.04
C PHE A 195 -17.49 -7.42 9.52
N MET A 196 -16.43 -7.49 10.33
CA MET A 196 -15.16 -8.06 9.89
C MET A 196 -14.53 -8.94 10.95
N LEU A 197 -14.16 -10.16 10.54
CA LEU A 197 -13.21 -11.01 11.25
C LEU A 197 -11.84 -10.87 10.57
N SER A 198 -10.80 -10.52 11.33
CA SER A 198 -9.40 -10.53 10.88
C SER A 198 -8.67 -11.71 11.51
N THR A 199 -8.14 -12.62 10.68
CA THR A 199 -7.52 -13.87 11.16
C THR A 199 -5.99 -13.80 11.22
N GLY A 200 -5.36 -12.77 10.63
CA GLY A 200 -3.91 -12.67 10.51
C GLY A 200 -3.31 -13.59 9.45
N GLY A 201 -4.14 -14.21 8.63
CA GLY A 201 -3.72 -15.06 7.50
C GLY A 201 -3.18 -16.43 7.89
N GLY A 202 -2.49 -17.06 6.93
CA GLY A 202 -2.02 -18.44 7.07
C GLY A 202 -0.98 -18.67 8.17
N LYS A 203 -0.16 -17.67 8.47
CA LYS A 203 0.87 -17.79 9.53
C LYS A 203 0.26 -17.89 10.94
N VAL A 204 -0.93 -17.32 11.16
CA VAL A 204 -1.57 -17.28 12.49
C VAL A 204 -2.49 -18.47 12.69
N MET A 205 -3.42 -18.71 11.78
CA MET A 205 -4.45 -19.74 11.93
C MET A 205 -4.25 -20.97 11.05
N GLY A 206 -3.26 -20.96 10.16
CA GLY A 206 -3.10 -22.00 9.15
C GLY A 206 -4.23 -21.99 8.11
N THR A 207 -4.12 -22.82 7.07
CA THR A 207 -5.15 -22.91 6.03
C THR A 207 -6.45 -23.51 6.56
N GLN A 208 -6.37 -24.60 7.32
CA GLN A 208 -7.53 -25.27 7.93
C GLN A 208 -8.31 -24.33 8.85
N GLY A 209 -7.63 -23.65 9.79
CA GLY A 209 -8.29 -22.72 10.72
C GLY A 209 -8.95 -21.54 10.01
N ASN A 210 -8.37 -21.06 8.92
CA ASN A 210 -8.99 -20.02 8.10
C ASN A 210 -10.23 -20.53 7.33
N ILE A 211 -10.21 -21.75 6.82
CA ILE A 211 -11.39 -22.38 6.19
C ILE A 211 -12.52 -22.50 7.21
N GLU A 212 -12.24 -22.99 8.42
CA GLU A 212 -13.23 -23.10 9.50
C GLU A 212 -13.80 -21.76 9.92
N ALA A 213 -12.95 -20.72 10.02
CA ALA A 213 -13.37 -19.36 10.30
C ALA A 213 -14.34 -18.83 9.23
N ILE A 214 -14.04 -19.04 7.93
CA ILE A 214 -14.90 -18.67 6.82
C ILE A 214 -16.24 -19.40 6.90
N LEU A 215 -16.24 -20.71 7.11
CA LEU A 215 -17.47 -21.51 7.23
C LEU A 215 -18.34 -21.07 8.42
N LYS A 216 -17.72 -20.69 9.54
CA LYS A 216 -18.42 -20.20 10.73
C LYS A 216 -19.02 -18.80 10.52
N VAL A 217 -18.27 -17.88 9.92
CA VAL A 217 -18.70 -16.49 9.71
C VAL A 217 -19.67 -16.37 8.55
N LYS A 218 -19.55 -17.22 7.53
CA LYS A 218 -20.25 -17.16 6.24
C LYS A 218 -20.20 -15.75 5.63
N PRO A 219 -19.00 -15.24 5.34
CA PRO A 219 -18.83 -13.88 4.82
C PRO A 219 -19.26 -13.81 3.35
N ASP A 220 -19.85 -12.69 2.96
CA ASP A 220 -20.05 -12.38 1.53
C ASP A 220 -18.78 -11.79 0.88
N ILE A 221 -17.78 -11.40 1.69
CA ILE A 221 -16.51 -10.83 1.24
C ILE A 221 -15.32 -11.54 1.86
N VAL A 222 -14.37 -11.97 1.03
CA VAL A 222 -13.08 -12.49 1.48
C VAL A 222 -11.96 -11.62 0.94
N ILE A 223 -11.00 -11.25 1.81
CA ILE A 223 -9.94 -10.29 1.49
C ILE A 223 -8.58 -10.90 1.81
N GLY A 224 -7.61 -10.82 0.89
CA GLY A 224 -6.29 -11.38 1.16
C GLY A 224 -5.29 -11.25 0.03
N VAL A 225 -4.14 -11.91 0.21
CA VAL A 225 -3.08 -12.01 -0.81
C VAL A 225 -3.49 -13.03 -1.87
N PRO A 226 -3.33 -12.75 -3.17
CA PRO A 226 -3.79 -13.63 -4.25
C PRO A 226 -3.39 -15.10 -4.10
N GLY A 227 -2.11 -15.39 -4.04
CA GLY A 227 -1.63 -16.79 -3.97
C GLY A 227 -2.14 -17.54 -2.73
N TYR A 228 -2.14 -16.90 -1.55
CA TYR A 228 -2.65 -17.54 -0.34
C TYR A 228 -4.17 -17.81 -0.43
N LEU A 229 -4.92 -16.86 -0.97
CA LEU A 229 -6.36 -17.00 -1.09
C LEU A 229 -6.74 -18.09 -2.12
N TYR A 230 -6.00 -18.15 -3.23
CA TYR A 230 -6.12 -19.23 -4.20
C TYR A 230 -5.87 -20.61 -3.56
N HIS A 231 -4.76 -20.76 -2.85
CA HIS A 231 -4.42 -21.99 -2.12
C HIS A 231 -5.51 -22.38 -1.10
N LEU A 232 -6.03 -21.41 -0.34
CA LEU A 232 -7.10 -21.66 0.63
C LEU A 232 -8.39 -22.14 -0.04
N VAL A 233 -8.81 -21.48 -1.13
CA VAL A 233 -10.02 -21.88 -1.89
C VAL A 233 -9.83 -23.25 -2.52
N ARG A 234 -8.67 -23.54 -3.11
CA ARG A 234 -8.33 -24.87 -3.64
C ARG A 234 -8.43 -25.95 -2.56
N SER A 235 -7.79 -25.73 -1.40
CA SER A 235 -7.83 -26.66 -0.28
C SER A 235 -9.25 -26.87 0.25
N ALA A 236 -10.05 -25.82 0.34
CA ALA A 236 -11.46 -25.94 0.75
C ALA A 236 -12.30 -26.72 -0.27
N LYS A 237 -12.05 -26.54 -1.57
CA LYS A 237 -12.68 -27.30 -2.65
C LYS A 237 -12.34 -28.78 -2.57
N GLU A 238 -11.07 -29.14 -2.39
CA GLU A 238 -10.61 -30.54 -2.18
C GLU A 238 -11.29 -31.19 -0.97
N MET A 239 -11.61 -30.40 0.05
CA MET A 239 -12.40 -30.87 1.23
C MET A 239 -13.91 -30.80 1.00
N SER A 240 -14.39 -30.54 -0.22
CA SER A 240 -15.81 -30.42 -0.57
C SER A 240 -16.58 -29.42 0.31
N LYS A 241 -15.95 -28.28 0.66
CA LYS A 241 -16.59 -27.24 1.48
C LYS A 241 -17.50 -26.37 0.62
N ASP A 242 -18.63 -25.95 1.20
CA ASP A 242 -19.59 -25.03 0.58
C ASP A 242 -19.19 -23.57 0.86
N PHE A 243 -18.96 -22.81 -0.21
CA PHE A 243 -18.66 -21.37 -0.18
C PHE A 243 -19.73 -20.54 -0.92
N SER A 244 -20.94 -21.06 -1.05
CA SER A 244 -22.09 -20.44 -1.76
C SER A 244 -22.42 -19.01 -1.31
N PHE A 245 -22.04 -18.64 -0.10
CA PHE A 245 -22.27 -17.31 0.49
C PHE A 245 -21.30 -16.24 0.00
N ILE A 246 -20.14 -16.61 -0.61
CA ILE A 246 -19.13 -15.64 -1.09
C ILE A 246 -19.63 -14.94 -2.35
N LYS A 247 -19.62 -13.60 -2.35
CA LYS A 247 -20.01 -12.76 -3.46
C LYS A 247 -18.89 -11.90 -3.99
N LYS A 248 -17.91 -11.54 -3.14
CA LYS A 248 -16.80 -10.67 -3.49
C LYS A 248 -15.50 -11.21 -2.94
N VAL A 249 -14.45 -11.12 -3.76
CA VAL A 249 -13.07 -11.38 -3.37
C VAL A 249 -12.26 -10.12 -3.64
N ILE A 250 -11.54 -9.62 -2.62
CA ILE A 250 -10.71 -8.43 -2.72
C ILE A 250 -9.25 -8.83 -2.51
N LEU A 251 -8.42 -8.59 -3.50
CA LEU A 251 -7.04 -9.04 -3.58
C LEU A 251 -6.06 -7.87 -3.57
N GLY A 252 -4.98 -8.01 -2.84
CA GLY A 252 -3.94 -6.98 -2.78
C GLY A 252 -2.56 -7.51 -2.42
N ALA A 253 -1.61 -6.61 -2.30
CA ALA A 253 -0.19 -6.88 -2.03
C ALA A 253 0.57 -7.61 -3.17
N SER A 254 -0.10 -8.08 -4.21
CA SER A 254 0.48 -8.66 -5.42
C SER A 254 -0.36 -8.33 -6.64
N ALA A 255 0.20 -8.50 -7.84
CA ALA A 255 -0.54 -8.35 -9.09
C ALA A 255 -1.69 -9.37 -9.18
N VAL A 256 -2.80 -8.94 -9.78
CA VAL A 256 -4.00 -9.75 -9.98
C VAL A 256 -4.33 -9.80 -11.49
N PRO A 257 -3.70 -10.73 -12.25
CA PRO A 257 -3.95 -10.85 -13.69
C PRO A 257 -5.39 -11.29 -13.98
N PRO A 258 -5.93 -10.96 -15.17
CA PRO A 258 -7.28 -11.38 -15.58
C PRO A 258 -7.53 -12.88 -15.44
N GLY A 259 -6.66 -13.73 -15.96
CA GLY A 259 -6.80 -15.20 -15.86
C GLY A 259 -6.81 -15.73 -14.41
N PHE A 260 -6.16 -15.02 -13.47
CA PHE A 260 -6.26 -15.36 -12.06
C PHE A 260 -7.68 -15.11 -11.52
N LYS A 261 -8.28 -13.97 -11.87
CA LYS A 261 -9.66 -13.63 -11.46
C LYS A 261 -10.65 -14.67 -11.99
N GLU A 262 -10.51 -15.04 -13.27
CA GLU A 262 -11.35 -16.06 -13.92
C GLU A 262 -11.24 -17.42 -13.23
N LYS A 263 -10.01 -17.89 -13.00
CA LYS A 263 -9.76 -19.19 -12.36
C LYS A 263 -10.29 -19.24 -10.93
N LEU A 264 -10.07 -18.18 -10.15
CA LEU A 264 -10.56 -18.11 -8.77
C LEU A 264 -12.10 -18.05 -8.73
N SER A 265 -12.72 -17.28 -9.61
CA SER A 265 -14.18 -17.21 -9.73
C SER A 265 -14.79 -18.54 -10.15
N ALA A 266 -14.17 -19.27 -11.10
CA ALA A 266 -14.61 -20.60 -11.52
C ALA A 266 -14.57 -21.59 -10.35
N MET A 267 -13.47 -21.64 -9.60
CA MET A 267 -13.38 -22.53 -8.41
C MET A 267 -14.46 -22.23 -7.38
N LEU A 268 -14.72 -20.96 -7.08
CA LEU A 268 -15.78 -20.57 -6.14
C LEU A 268 -17.17 -20.91 -6.67
N THR A 269 -17.38 -20.85 -7.99
CA THR A 269 -18.64 -21.25 -8.62
C THR A 269 -18.87 -22.77 -8.46
N GLU A 270 -17.84 -23.58 -8.62
CA GLU A 270 -17.92 -25.02 -8.35
C GLU A 270 -18.20 -25.35 -6.86
N MET A 271 -17.89 -24.42 -5.95
CA MET A 271 -18.18 -24.51 -4.51
C MET A 271 -19.54 -23.86 -4.14
N GLY A 272 -20.40 -23.58 -5.12
CA GLY A 272 -21.75 -23.08 -4.93
C GLY A 272 -21.91 -21.57 -4.98
N ALA A 273 -20.84 -20.79 -5.07
CA ALA A 273 -20.94 -19.32 -5.15
C ALA A 273 -21.38 -18.86 -6.56
N VAL A 274 -22.34 -17.95 -6.65
CA VAL A 274 -22.88 -17.47 -7.92
C VAL A 274 -22.55 -16.00 -8.12
N GLY A 275 -22.04 -15.66 -9.32
CA GLY A 275 -21.77 -14.27 -9.70
C GLY A 275 -20.67 -13.59 -8.88
N VAL A 276 -19.64 -14.35 -8.49
CA VAL A 276 -18.53 -13.83 -7.69
C VAL A 276 -17.75 -12.78 -8.44
N GLN A 277 -17.58 -11.62 -7.81
CA GLN A 277 -16.75 -10.53 -8.30
C GLN A 277 -15.37 -10.59 -7.66
N VAL A 278 -14.32 -10.51 -8.46
CA VAL A 278 -12.92 -10.54 -7.99
C VAL A 278 -12.24 -9.22 -8.33
N PHE A 279 -11.81 -8.50 -7.30
CA PHE A 279 -11.21 -7.18 -7.41
C PHE A 279 -9.72 -7.21 -7.10
N GLY A 280 -8.94 -6.44 -7.85
CA GLY A 280 -7.58 -6.07 -7.50
C GLY A 280 -7.55 -4.77 -6.69
N THR A 281 -6.53 -4.62 -5.86
CA THR A 281 -6.16 -3.37 -5.19
C THR A 281 -4.71 -3.03 -5.47
N TYR A 282 -4.43 -1.74 -5.55
CA TYR A 282 -3.09 -1.19 -5.58
C TYR A 282 -2.89 -0.29 -4.37
N GLY A 283 -1.75 -0.38 -3.72
CA GLY A 283 -1.42 0.44 -2.57
C GLY A 283 0.04 0.26 -2.17
N PHE A 284 0.59 1.29 -1.57
CA PHE A 284 1.97 1.28 -1.05
C PHE A 284 2.04 2.12 0.23
N THR A 285 2.98 1.76 1.10
CA THR A 285 3.07 2.31 2.46
C THR A 285 3.25 3.82 2.48
N GLU A 286 3.97 4.37 1.51
CA GLU A 286 4.28 5.80 1.36
C GLU A 286 3.03 6.65 1.12
N ALA A 287 2.04 6.08 0.40
CA ALA A 287 0.77 6.74 0.15
C ALA A 287 -0.18 6.72 1.35
N LYS A 288 0.01 5.79 2.27
CA LYS A 288 -0.86 5.58 3.43
C LYS A 288 -2.32 5.25 3.07
N CYS A 289 -2.56 4.79 1.85
CA CYS A 289 -3.88 4.34 1.38
C CYS A 289 -3.73 3.32 0.26
N ALA A 290 -4.86 2.78 -0.18
CA ALA A 290 -4.97 1.88 -1.33
C ALA A 290 -6.14 2.29 -2.22
N TRP A 291 -6.07 1.89 -3.49
CA TRP A 291 -7.05 2.14 -4.53
C TRP A 291 -7.57 0.82 -5.08
N GLY A 292 -8.79 0.81 -5.57
CA GLY A 292 -9.46 -0.38 -6.06
C GLY A 292 -10.15 -0.21 -7.40
N GLU A 293 -10.54 -1.32 -7.96
CA GLU A 293 -11.35 -1.43 -9.16
C GLU A 293 -12.83 -1.32 -8.81
N CYS A 294 -13.66 -0.76 -9.69
CA CYS A 294 -15.10 -0.89 -9.55
C CYS A 294 -15.60 -2.19 -10.22
N PRO A 295 -16.85 -2.64 -9.94
CA PRO A 295 -17.42 -3.83 -10.56
C PRO A 295 -17.41 -3.78 -12.08
N THR A 296 -16.97 -4.89 -12.69
CA THR A 296 -16.89 -5.13 -14.13
C THR A 296 -17.24 -6.59 -14.40
N ASP A 297 -17.29 -6.99 -15.65
CA ASP A 297 -17.28 -8.40 -16.01
C ASP A 297 -15.98 -9.06 -15.59
N ILE A 298 -16.01 -10.36 -15.30
CA ILE A 298 -14.83 -11.11 -14.87
C ILE A 298 -13.71 -11.02 -15.93
N GLY A 299 -12.48 -10.94 -15.47
CA GLY A 299 -11.33 -10.80 -16.38
C GLY A 299 -11.08 -9.37 -16.88
N ILE A 300 -12.02 -8.44 -16.71
CA ILE A 300 -11.85 -7.05 -17.08
C ILE A 300 -11.45 -6.21 -15.85
N SER A 301 -10.56 -5.24 -16.05
CA SER A 301 -10.21 -4.25 -15.03
C SER A 301 -10.73 -2.86 -15.40
N SER A 302 -11.36 -2.19 -14.45
CA SER A 302 -11.74 -0.78 -14.59
C SER A 302 -10.56 0.19 -14.42
N GLY A 303 -9.40 -0.30 -14.00
CA GLY A 303 -8.31 0.49 -13.42
C GLY A 303 -8.57 0.86 -11.96
N TYR A 304 -7.54 1.34 -11.28
CA TYR A 304 -7.60 1.75 -9.87
C TYR A 304 -8.06 3.19 -9.74
N HIS A 305 -9.20 3.41 -9.10
CA HIS A 305 -9.82 4.72 -8.91
C HIS A 305 -9.06 5.54 -7.87
N SER A 306 -8.50 6.69 -8.26
CA SER A 306 -7.81 7.61 -7.36
C SER A 306 -8.77 8.51 -6.58
N TYR A 307 -8.23 9.22 -5.57
CA TYR A 307 -8.96 10.18 -4.73
C TYR A 307 -8.44 11.60 -5.01
N PRO A 308 -9.01 12.33 -5.97
CA PRO A 308 -8.43 13.57 -6.51
C PRO A 308 -8.22 14.70 -5.50
N ASP A 309 -8.93 14.66 -4.36
CA ASP A 309 -8.77 15.62 -3.26
C ASP A 309 -7.70 15.22 -2.23
N LYS A 310 -7.05 14.06 -2.42
CA LYS A 310 -6.03 13.52 -1.50
C LYS A 310 -4.65 13.42 -2.14
N GLU A 311 -4.61 13.19 -3.46
CA GLU A 311 -3.37 12.86 -4.16
C GLU A 311 -3.37 13.32 -5.62
N ILE A 312 -2.16 13.32 -6.17
CA ILE A 312 -1.89 13.49 -7.60
C ILE A 312 -0.95 12.38 -8.04
N PHE A 313 -1.30 11.72 -9.14
CA PHE A 313 -0.43 10.80 -9.84
C PHE A 313 0.15 11.43 -11.09
N GLU A 314 1.43 11.18 -11.35
CA GLU A 314 2.12 11.45 -12.60
C GLU A 314 2.65 10.13 -13.17
N VAL A 315 2.82 10.04 -14.48
CA VAL A 315 3.58 8.98 -15.14
C VAL A 315 4.79 9.63 -15.78
N ILE A 316 5.96 9.03 -15.61
CA ILE A 316 7.20 9.57 -16.13
C ILE A 316 7.98 8.50 -16.89
N ASP A 317 8.84 8.93 -17.76
CA ASP A 317 9.89 8.09 -18.30
C ASP A 317 10.85 7.69 -17.16
N PRO A 318 11.11 6.39 -16.94
CA PRO A 318 11.92 5.95 -15.81
C PRO A 318 13.40 6.34 -15.90
N GLU A 319 13.91 6.64 -17.12
CA GLU A 319 15.32 7.00 -17.36
C GLU A 319 15.51 8.52 -17.36
N THR A 320 14.69 9.23 -18.13
CA THR A 320 14.83 10.70 -18.28
C THR A 320 14.09 11.48 -17.20
N GLY A 321 13.04 10.92 -16.61
CA GLY A 321 12.15 11.61 -15.66
C GLY A 321 11.16 12.56 -16.33
N GLU A 322 11.06 12.56 -17.66
CA GLU A 322 10.10 13.36 -18.40
C GLU A 322 8.68 12.85 -18.20
N ALA A 323 7.73 13.78 -18.10
CA ALA A 323 6.32 13.44 -17.93
C ALA A 323 5.77 12.78 -19.20
N LYS A 324 5.00 11.71 -19.01
CA LYS A 324 4.24 11.00 -20.05
C LYS A 324 2.81 11.52 -20.16
N GLY A 325 2.22 11.30 -21.31
CA GLY A 325 0.83 11.65 -21.60
C GLY A 325 -0.20 10.67 -21.01
N GLU A 326 -1.47 10.97 -21.23
CA GLU A 326 -2.58 10.09 -20.85
C GLU A 326 -2.48 8.76 -21.59
N GLY A 327 -2.56 7.65 -20.86
CA GLY A 327 -2.51 6.30 -21.41
C GLY A 327 -1.13 5.79 -21.80
N GLU A 328 -0.06 6.59 -21.64
CA GLU A 328 1.31 6.18 -21.95
C GLU A 328 1.93 5.38 -20.81
N ASP A 329 2.76 4.41 -21.18
CA ASP A 329 3.52 3.57 -20.24
C ASP A 329 4.64 4.38 -19.57
N GLY A 330 4.92 4.09 -18.31
CA GLY A 330 6.03 4.71 -17.58
C GLY A 330 6.07 4.36 -16.10
N GLU A 331 6.92 5.05 -15.33
CA GLU A 331 7.00 4.91 -13.90
C GLU A 331 5.96 5.80 -13.21
N LEU A 332 5.26 5.22 -12.25
CA LEU A 332 4.26 5.94 -11.47
C LEU A 332 4.94 6.81 -10.40
N VAL A 333 4.54 8.08 -10.35
CA VAL A 333 4.97 9.06 -9.35
C VAL A 333 3.77 9.53 -8.56
N TYR A 334 3.93 9.62 -7.24
CA TYR A 334 2.85 9.95 -6.30
C TYR A 334 3.14 11.23 -5.54
N THR A 335 2.15 12.09 -5.41
CA THR A 335 2.16 13.29 -4.59
C THR A 335 0.96 13.29 -3.65
N SER A 336 1.20 13.28 -2.34
CA SER A 336 0.16 13.54 -1.34
C SER A 336 -0.12 15.05 -1.27
N ILE A 337 -1.39 15.43 -1.24
CA ILE A 337 -1.83 16.82 -1.04
C ILE A 337 -2.67 17.01 0.22
N ASP A 338 -2.75 15.97 1.05
CA ASP A 338 -3.53 15.98 2.29
C ASP A 338 -2.96 14.99 3.33
N SER A 339 -1.84 15.32 3.96
CA SER A 339 -1.20 14.52 5.00
C SER A 339 -0.54 15.40 6.07
N ARG A 340 -0.25 14.83 7.25
CA ARG A 340 0.43 15.54 8.35
C ARG A 340 1.61 14.77 8.94
N GLY A 341 1.52 13.47 9.05
CA GLY A 341 2.64 12.60 9.40
C GLY A 341 3.68 12.56 8.28
N SER A 342 4.25 11.39 7.98
CA SER A 342 5.16 11.29 6.84
C SER A 342 4.45 11.70 5.55
N SER A 343 4.96 12.75 4.90
CA SER A 343 4.37 13.32 3.68
C SER A 343 5.31 13.13 2.51
N VAL A 344 4.80 12.79 1.34
CA VAL A 344 5.58 12.58 0.12
C VAL A 344 5.11 13.48 -1.01
N LEU A 345 6.07 14.07 -1.71
CA LEU A 345 5.86 14.92 -2.86
C LEU A 345 6.73 14.42 -4.01
N ARG A 346 6.13 14.20 -5.18
CA ARG A 346 6.79 13.60 -6.36
C ARG A 346 7.61 12.35 -6.05
N TYR A 347 6.99 11.44 -5.29
CA TYR A 347 7.64 10.19 -4.89
C TYR A 347 7.66 9.20 -6.04
N ARG A 348 8.85 8.79 -6.46
CA ARG A 348 9.04 7.72 -7.44
C ARG A 348 8.76 6.38 -6.76
N THR A 349 7.70 5.73 -7.20
CA THR A 349 7.24 4.47 -6.57
C THR A 349 8.11 3.28 -6.93
N GLY A 350 8.85 3.34 -8.05
CA GLY A 350 9.53 2.20 -8.65
C GLY A 350 8.55 1.20 -9.29
N ASP A 351 7.29 1.57 -9.45
CA ASP A 351 6.28 0.76 -10.12
C ASP A 351 6.08 1.27 -11.56
N LEU A 352 6.26 0.39 -12.54
CA LEU A 352 6.01 0.65 -13.96
C LEU A 352 4.56 0.31 -14.27
N VAL A 353 3.82 1.25 -14.82
CA VAL A 353 2.44 1.09 -15.21
C VAL A 353 2.34 1.03 -16.73
N LYS A 354 1.68 -0.02 -17.25
CA LYS A 354 1.34 -0.15 -18.67
C LYS A 354 -0.07 0.40 -18.89
N GLY A 355 -0.24 1.30 -19.86
CA GLY A 355 -1.49 2.02 -20.09
C GLY A 355 -1.71 3.21 -19.15
N GLY A 356 -0.71 3.62 -18.41
CA GLY A 356 -0.61 4.89 -17.69
C GLY A 356 -1.81 5.27 -16.81
N ILE A 357 -2.19 6.54 -16.90
CA ILE A 357 -3.35 7.12 -16.20
C ILE A 357 -4.40 7.53 -17.23
N VAL A 358 -5.67 7.20 -16.93
CA VAL A 358 -6.83 7.54 -17.76
C VAL A 358 -7.68 8.58 -17.04
N TYR A 359 -7.99 9.68 -17.71
CA TYR A 359 -8.76 10.81 -17.18
C TYR A 359 -10.22 10.86 -17.65
N SER A 360 -10.62 10.00 -18.60
CA SER A 360 -12.02 9.89 -19.02
C SER A 360 -12.89 9.27 -17.92
N PRO A 361 -14.18 9.61 -17.82
CA PRO A 361 -15.09 8.94 -16.90
C PRO A 361 -15.08 7.42 -17.06
N CYS A 362 -15.13 6.71 -15.95
CA CYS A 362 -15.13 5.25 -15.96
C CYS A 362 -16.36 4.72 -16.73
N PRO A 363 -16.20 3.82 -17.73
CA PRO A 363 -17.34 3.32 -18.50
C PRO A 363 -18.29 2.48 -17.65
N TYR A 364 -17.85 1.93 -16.53
CA TYR A 364 -18.63 1.03 -15.67
C TYR A 364 -19.37 1.79 -14.55
N CYS A 365 -18.64 2.52 -13.70
CA CYS A 365 -19.24 3.21 -12.55
C CYS A 365 -19.48 4.71 -12.76
N ARG A 366 -19.08 5.28 -13.91
CA ARG A 366 -19.23 6.69 -14.30
C ARG A 366 -18.48 7.71 -13.44
N ARG A 367 -17.67 7.27 -12.48
CA ARG A 367 -16.80 8.18 -11.72
C ARG A 367 -15.80 8.86 -12.66
N SER A 368 -15.59 10.15 -12.46
CA SER A 368 -14.73 11.01 -13.31
C SER A 368 -13.31 11.21 -12.79
N GLY A 369 -12.99 10.68 -11.58
CA GLY A 369 -11.63 10.74 -11.04
C GLY A 369 -10.63 9.96 -11.91
N PRO A 370 -9.36 10.39 -11.93
CA PRO A 370 -8.30 9.68 -12.65
C PRO A 370 -8.20 8.22 -12.20
N ARG A 371 -7.89 7.34 -13.15
CA ARG A 371 -7.70 5.91 -12.89
C ARG A 371 -6.32 5.48 -13.34
N VAL A 372 -5.58 4.81 -12.46
CA VAL A 372 -4.31 4.18 -12.80
C VAL A 372 -4.60 2.81 -13.40
N SER A 373 -3.95 2.46 -14.51
CA SER A 373 -4.09 1.13 -15.11
C SER A 373 -3.71 0.03 -14.10
N SER A 374 -4.40 -1.09 -14.14
CA SER A 374 -4.14 -2.22 -13.23
C SER A 374 -2.92 -3.06 -13.61
N THR A 375 -2.34 -2.83 -14.78
CA THR A 375 -1.15 -3.54 -15.25
C THR A 375 0.09 -2.84 -14.71
N ILE A 376 0.51 -3.25 -13.52
CA ILE A 376 1.64 -2.65 -12.77
C ILE A 376 2.72 -3.69 -12.50
N TYR A 377 3.98 -3.33 -12.73
CA TYR A 377 5.18 -4.15 -12.52
C TYR A 377 6.19 -3.40 -11.66
N ARG A 378 6.89 -4.09 -10.79
CA ARG A 378 8.06 -3.50 -10.09
C ARG A 378 9.24 -3.37 -11.05
N ALA A 379 9.81 -2.16 -11.14
CA ALA A 379 11.03 -1.91 -11.92
C ALA A 379 12.21 -2.78 -11.45
N SER A 380 12.31 -3.03 -10.13
CA SER A 380 13.31 -3.93 -9.56
C SER A 380 13.18 -5.38 -10.03
N ASN A 381 11.96 -5.85 -10.30
CA ASN A 381 11.75 -7.20 -10.83
C ASN A 381 12.23 -7.34 -12.28
N ILE A 382 12.37 -6.22 -13.01
CA ILE A 382 12.85 -6.21 -14.39
C ILE A 382 14.38 -6.03 -14.43
N LYS A 383 14.93 -5.17 -13.56
CA LYS A 383 16.36 -4.79 -13.57
C LYS A 383 17.25 -5.66 -12.67
N ASN A 384 16.70 -6.27 -11.64
CA ASN A 384 17.44 -7.13 -10.70
C ASN A 384 16.63 -8.39 -10.40
N LEU A 385 17.08 -9.53 -10.93
CA LEU A 385 16.63 -10.87 -10.57
C LEU A 385 16.78 -11.21 -9.06
N GLN A 386 17.17 -10.24 -8.24
CA GLN A 386 17.52 -10.43 -6.82
C GLN A 386 16.41 -10.09 -5.83
N LEU A 387 15.27 -9.53 -6.27
CA LEU A 387 14.12 -9.25 -5.41
C LEU A 387 12.91 -10.02 -5.90
N SER A 388 12.39 -10.88 -5.07
CA SER A 388 11.19 -11.68 -5.36
C SER A 388 10.17 -11.58 -4.23
N LYS A 389 8.87 -11.59 -4.58
CA LYS A 389 7.82 -11.84 -3.61
C LYS A 389 7.65 -13.33 -3.45
N VAL A 390 8.08 -13.86 -2.33
CA VAL A 390 7.95 -15.26 -1.97
C VAL A 390 6.89 -15.37 -0.88
N LYS A 391 5.86 -16.18 -1.06
CA LYS A 391 4.75 -16.33 -0.11
C LYS A 391 4.10 -14.99 0.32
N GLY A 392 4.06 -14.02 -0.60
CA GLY A 392 3.54 -12.68 -0.31
C GLY A 392 4.49 -11.72 0.41
N THR A 393 5.65 -12.19 0.86
CA THR A 393 6.71 -11.38 1.47
C THR A 393 7.73 -10.99 0.44
N LEU A 394 8.06 -9.71 0.34
CA LEU A 394 9.09 -9.23 -0.57
C LEU A 394 10.47 -9.45 0.07
N VAL A 395 11.29 -10.28 -0.55
CA VAL A 395 12.59 -10.70 -0.03
C VAL A 395 13.69 -10.34 -0.99
N ASN A 396 14.80 -9.87 -0.45
CA ASN A 396 16.05 -9.77 -1.17
C ASN A 396 16.70 -11.16 -1.21
N LEU A 397 16.77 -11.77 -2.39
CA LEU A 397 17.36 -13.10 -2.56
C LEU A 397 18.83 -13.16 -2.13
N ASN A 398 19.58 -12.06 -2.20
CA ASN A 398 20.94 -11.98 -1.68
C ASN A 398 21.04 -12.20 -0.17
N THR A 399 19.95 -11.99 0.58
CA THR A 399 19.90 -12.26 2.01
C THR A 399 20.10 -13.76 2.28
N PHE A 400 19.57 -14.64 1.43
CA PHE A 400 19.82 -16.07 1.55
C PHE A 400 21.28 -16.41 1.35
N GLY A 401 21.94 -15.84 0.33
CA GLY A 401 23.37 -16.00 0.12
C GLY A 401 24.17 -15.56 1.35
N THR A 402 23.89 -14.38 1.89
CA THR A 402 24.56 -13.88 3.09
C THR A 402 24.38 -14.80 4.31
N ILE A 403 23.20 -15.38 4.51
CA ILE A 403 22.92 -16.31 5.60
C ILE A 403 23.68 -17.62 5.39
N LEU A 404 23.59 -18.20 4.18
CA LEU A 404 24.12 -19.53 3.88
C LEU A 404 25.64 -19.53 3.82
N GLU A 405 26.26 -18.46 3.28
CA GLU A 405 27.71 -18.28 3.24
C GLU A 405 28.34 -18.03 4.64
N ALA A 406 27.55 -17.48 5.58
CA ALA A 406 28.02 -17.27 6.94
C ALA A 406 27.97 -18.54 7.80
N GLU A 407 27.30 -19.60 7.36
CA GLU A 407 27.18 -20.85 8.12
C GLU A 407 28.38 -21.77 7.89
N LYS A 408 29.05 -22.08 8.98
CA LYS A 408 30.18 -23.05 8.95
C LYS A 408 29.63 -24.45 8.63
N GLY A 409 30.21 -25.08 7.60
CA GLY A 409 29.88 -26.45 7.21
C GLY A 409 28.95 -26.56 6.01
N ILE A 410 28.52 -25.46 5.43
CA ILE A 410 27.89 -25.44 4.09
C ILE A 410 29.01 -25.21 3.08
N GLU A 411 29.18 -26.15 2.15
CA GLU A 411 30.19 -26.08 1.08
C GLU A 411 29.60 -25.45 -0.19
N GLU A 412 28.42 -25.92 -0.57
CA GLU A 412 27.65 -25.37 -1.68
C GLU A 412 26.19 -25.28 -1.31
N TRP A 413 25.48 -24.35 -1.96
CA TRP A 413 24.06 -24.17 -1.72
C TRP A 413 23.33 -23.71 -2.99
N GLN A 414 22.05 -24.06 -3.05
CA GLN A 414 21.12 -23.56 -4.05
C GLN A 414 19.80 -23.21 -3.37
N VAL A 415 19.22 -22.07 -3.76
CA VAL A 415 17.88 -21.66 -3.33
C VAL A 415 16.95 -21.78 -4.53
N GLU A 416 15.92 -22.60 -4.40
CA GLU A 416 14.88 -22.75 -5.38
C GLU A 416 13.58 -22.11 -4.87
N ILE A 417 12.95 -21.31 -5.71
CA ILE A 417 11.62 -20.77 -5.48
C ILE A 417 10.75 -21.27 -6.61
N LYS A 418 9.79 -22.12 -6.30
CA LYS A 418 8.87 -22.72 -7.26
C LYS A 418 7.42 -22.53 -6.82
N LYS A 419 6.50 -22.71 -7.74
CA LYS A 419 5.07 -22.78 -7.40
C LYS A 419 4.70 -24.16 -6.91
N LYS A 420 3.86 -24.23 -5.88
CA LYS A 420 3.34 -25.51 -5.39
C LYS A 420 2.63 -26.25 -6.53
N ASP A 421 2.95 -27.52 -6.70
CA ASP A 421 2.40 -28.40 -7.73
C ASP A 421 2.54 -27.86 -9.17
N ASP A 422 3.54 -27.00 -9.43
CA ASP A 422 3.77 -26.29 -10.71
C ASP A 422 2.56 -25.48 -11.20
N ASP A 423 1.61 -25.16 -10.32
CA ASP A 423 0.47 -24.29 -10.62
C ASP A 423 0.88 -22.82 -10.50
N PRO A 424 0.90 -22.02 -11.60
CA PRO A 424 1.37 -20.64 -11.57
C PRO A 424 0.58 -19.71 -10.63
N PHE A 425 -0.59 -20.13 -10.14
CA PHE A 425 -1.43 -19.35 -9.25
C PHE A 425 -1.32 -19.77 -7.78
N GLU A 426 -0.71 -20.92 -7.53
CA GLU A 426 -0.48 -21.42 -6.17
C GLU A 426 0.56 -20.60 -5.39
N VAL A 427 0.68 -20.90 -4.10
CA VAL A 427 1.68 -20.31 -3.21
C VAL A 427 3.09 -20.69 -3.63
N ASP A 428 4.04 -19.81 -3.33
CA ASP A 428 5.46 -20.11 -3.55
C ASP A 428 5.96 -21.10 -2.51
N GLU A 429 6.79 -22.04 -2.94
CA GLU A 429 7.59 -22.92 -2.10
C GLU A 429 9.05 -22.51 -2.18
N LEU A 430 9.67 -22.44 -1.00
CA LEU A 430 11.09 -22.14 -0.82
C LEU A 430 11.82 -23.41 -0.43
N VAL A 431 12.71 -23.89 -1.30
CA VAL A 431 13.52 -25.10 -1.07
C VAL A 431 15.00 -24.70 -1.03
N LEU A 432 15.72 -25.20 -0.06
CA LEU A 432 17.17 -25.04 0.05
C LEU A 432 17.84 -26.39 -0.19
N TYR A 433 18.76 -26.42 -1.15
CA TYR A 433 19.64 -27.56 -1.38
C TYR A 433 21.03 -27.20 -0.82
N LEU A 434 21.57 -28.10 0.02
CA LEU A 434 22.83 -27.86 0.72
C LEU A 434 23.80 -29.02 0.52
N SER A 435 25.03 -28.70 0.13
CA SER A 435 26.16 -29.62 0.26
C SER A 435 26.89 -29.31 1.57
N LEU A 436 27.00 -30.34 2.42
CA LEU A 436 27.53 -30.18 3.77
C LEU A 436 28.89 -30.86 3.94
N SER A 437 29.77 -30.25 4.71
CA SER A 437 31.05 -30.87 5.12
C SER A 437 30.80 -32.11 5.98
N PRO A 438 31.73 -33.10 5.96
CA PRO A 438 31.62 -34.28 6.82
C PRO A 438 31.49 -33.93 8.29
N ASN A 439 30.67 -34.71 9.01
CA ASN A 439 30.49 -34.62 10.49
C ASN A 439 29.67 -33.41 11.00
N ILE A 440 28.85 -32.79 10.15
CA ILE A 440 27.90 -31.74 10.56
C ILE A 440 26.64 -32.37 11.14
N ASP A 441 26.16 -31.83 12.28
CA ASP A 441 24.84 -32.15 12.80
C ASP A 441 23.75 -31.51 11.92
N GLN A 442 23.24 -32.30 10.97
CA GLN A 442 22.27 -31.84 9.99
C GLN A 442 20.96 -31.35 10.62
N GLN A 443 20.50 -31.97 11.71
CA GLN A 443 19.23 -31.57 12.35
C GLN A 443 19.36 -30.20 13.01
N ASN A 444 20.44 -29.97 13.74
CA ASN A 444 20.71 -28.69 14.36
C ASN A 444 20.95 -27.58 13.33
N LEU A 445 21.67 -27.87 12.26
CA LEU A 445 21.91 -26.94 11.18
C LEU A 445 20.60 -26.52 10.47
N LYS A 446 19.77 -27.48 10.08
CA LYS A 446 18.48 -27.23 9.44
C LYS A 446 17.57 -26.36 10.33
N ARG A 447 17.53 -26.62 11.62
CA ARG A 447 16.75 -25.82 12.58
C ARG A 447 17.30 -24.39 12.69
N SER A 448 18.61 -24.24 12.92
CA SER A 448 19.28 -22.95 13.03
C SER A 448 19.10 -22.09 11.78
N LEU A 449 19.23 -22.70 10.58
CA LEU A 449 19.01 -22.04 9.31
C LEU A 449 17.55 -21.57 9.14
N SER A 450 16.58 -22.43 9.46
CA SER A 450 15.15 -22.06 9.44
C SER A 450 14.87 -20.84 10.31
N ASP A 451 15.39 -20.83 11.54
CA ASP A 451 15.18 -19.72 12.48
C ASP A 451 15.88 -18.43 12.00
N LYS A 452 17.10 -18.52 11.48
CA LYS A 452 17.82 -17.36 10.92
C LYS A 452 17.12 -16.79 9.68
N ILE A 453 16.71 -17.66 8.76
CA ILE A 453 16.00 -17.24 7.56
C ILE A 453 14.68 -16.57 7.95
N LEU A 454 13.91 -17.16 8.87
CA LEU A 454 12.67 -16.58 9.36
C LEU A 454 12.91 -15.20 9.99
N SER A 455 13.93 -15.06 10.83
CA SER A 455 14.21 -13.79 11.51
C SER A 455 14.64 -12.66 10.58
N LEU A 456 15.35 -12.99 9.49
CA LEU A 456 15.92 -12.00 8.56
C LEU A 456 15.08 -11.75 7.31
N THR A 457 14.22 -12.70 6.95
CA THR A 457 13.42 -12.64 5.71
C THR A 457 11.92 -12.75 5.93
N GLU A 458 11.48 -13.04 7.15
CA GLU A 458 10.09 -13.38 7.51
C GLU A 458 9.55 -14.61 6.74
N LEU A 459 10.44 -15.39 6.12
CA LEU A 459 10.09 -16.61 5.41
C LEU A 459 10.60 -17.83 6.14
N THR A 460 9.83 -18.92 6.05
CA THR A 460 10.29 -20.24 6.48
C THR A 460 10.48 -21.12 5.25
N PRO A 461 11.64 -21.77 5.07
CA PRO A 461 11.81 -22.77 4.03
C PRO A 461 10.74 -23.86 4.13
N ASN A 462 10.22 -24.34 3.00
CA ASN A 462 9.32 -25.48 2.96
C ASN A 462 10.12 -26.76 3.15
N GLU A 463 11.34 -26.79 2.61
CA GLU A 463 12.22 -27.94 2.64
C GLU A 463 13.68 -27.48 2.68
N ILE A 464 14.52 -28.24 3.39
CA ILE A 464 15.99 -28.11 3.39
C ILE A 464 16.52 -29.55 3.10
N VAL A 465 17.02 -29.69 1.89
CA VAL A 465 17.51 -30.96 1.33
C VAL A 465 19.01 -31.12 1.59
#